data_0cd6b79fb1048132ae31f8a020e2b76d
#
_entry.id   0cd6b79fb1048132ae31f8a020e2b76d
#
_cell.length_a   1.000
_cell.length_b   1.000
_cell.length_c   1.000
_cell.angle_alpha   90.00
_cell.angle_beta   90.00
_cell.angle_gamma   90.00
#
_symmetry.space_group_name_H-M   'P 1'
#
loop_
_entity.id
_entity.type
_entity.pdbx_description
1 polymer ?
#
loop_
_entity_poly.entity_id
_entity_poly.type
_entity_poly.pdbx_seq_one_letter_code
_entity_poly.pdbx_strand_id
1 'polypeptide(L)'
;LVACGGSSTEEPADEGEAAESGETGGETGGSGKIGIAMPTKSLERWNRDGSYLQEQFESAGYEVELTYSDNDVTQQVNDIENLISDGVDLLIVAAIDGESLTTVLDSADEAGIPVISYDRLIMNTKAIDYYVSFDNYTVGVLQGQYVIDTLGLDLNDTSKTYNIEFTAGDPADNNAPFFFNGAFDTLKPYIDAGILNIVSGQTAFEEVATATWDTATAMNRMQNILASYYSDGTQLDVALCSNDSTALGVTQAIESDYAGSNQPIITGQDGDEANLKNIVDSKQSMTVYKAVANEAVVTLALAQAILNGEQPGEELTSQFDCECAYDTSSYDNNTGIIPSYLLTPTVVTADNIQEELVDTGYYTMGSDGYPVAVG
;
A
#
# COMPACT_ATOMS: atom_id res chain seq x y z
N LEU A 1 21.47 -63.93 59.63
CA LEU A 1 21.80 -65.30 59.15
C LEU A 1 21.37 -65.34 57.69
N VAL A 2 22.36 -65.32 56.82
CA VAL A 2 22.76 -66.35 55.86
C VAL A 2 21.66 -66.54 54.73
N ALA A 3 21.87 -66.43 53.51
CA ALA A 3 22.98 -66.47 52.56
C ALA A 3 22.40 -66.93 51.23
N CYS A 4 23.04 -66.40 50.15
CA CYS A 4 23.37 -67.11 48.92
C CYS A 4 22.20 -67.67 48.06
N GLY A 5 22.20 -67.50 46.84
CA GLY A 5 23.07 -67.52 45.71
C GLY A 5 22.16 -67.85 44.52
N GLY A 6 22.45 -67.49 43.43
CA GLY A 6 23.34 -67.88 42.38
C GLY A 6 22.56 -67.94 41.09
N SER A 7 23.04 -67.22 40.17
CA SER A 7 23.59 -67.61 38.86
C SER A 7 22.71 -68.30 37.85
N SER A 8 22.66 -67.68 36.76
CA SER A 8 23.08 -67.99 35.39
C SER A 8 21.99 -68.19 34.33
N THR A 9 22.19 -67.44 33.27
CA THR A 9 22.23 -67.77 31.82
C THR A 9 20.91 -68.12 31.14
N GLU A 10 20.59 -67.47 30.11
CA GLU A 10 20.90 -67.48 28.71
C GLU A 10 19.81 -66.73 27.89
N GLU A 11 20.25 -65.94 26.96
CA GLU A 11 19.49 -65.50 25.79
C GLU A 11 19.10 -66.70 24.91
N PRO A 12 18.18 -66.56 23.90
CA PRO A 12 18.18 -65.53 22.85
C PRO A 12 16.83 -65.10 22.26
N ALA A 13 16.88 -63.94 21.57
CA ALA A 13 16.26 -63.48 20.35
C ALA A 13 14.76 -63.82 20.02
N ASP A 14 13.95 -62.82 19.71
CA ASP A 14 13.50 -62.60 18.34
C ASP A 14 12.61 -61.34 18.22
N GLU A 15 12.80 -60.68 17.12
CA GLU A 15 12.19 -59.62 16.36
C GLU A 15 10.74 -59.19 16.64
N GLY A 16 10.53 -57.86 16.68
CA GLY A 16 9.25 -57.19 16.59
C GLY A 16 9.41 -55.69 16.35
N GLU A 17 9.77 -55.33 15.12
CA GLU A 17 9.78 -53.95 14.61
C GLU A 17 8.38 -53.32 14.77
N ALA A 18 8.26 -52.29 15.59
CA ALA A 18 7.17 -51.31 15.51
C ALA A 18 7.79 -49.97 15.18
N ALA A 19 7.68 -49.59 13.91
CA ALA A 19 8.02 -48.25 13.44
C ALA A 19 7.04 -47.24 14.06
N GLU A 20 7.52 -46.47 15.02
CA GLU A 20 6.93 -45.16 15.35
C GLU A 20 7.26 -44.21 14.19
N SER A 21 6.25 -43.91 13.38
CA SER A 21 6.27 -42.77 12.48
C SER A 21 6.22 -41.50 13.34
N GLY A 22 7.37 -40.96 13.63
CA GLY A 22 7.48 -39.61 14.12
C GLY A 22 7.06 -38.65 13.00
N GLU A 23 5.88 -38.10 13.10
CA GLU A 23 5.53 -36.86 12.41
C GLU A 23 6.42 -35.77 12.99
N THR A 24 7.50 -35.48 12.32
CA THR A 24 8.20 -34.22 12.48
C THR A 24 7.39 -33.18 11.71
N GLY A 25 6.37 -32.64 12.34
CA GLY A 25 5.85 -31.32 12.01
C GLY A 25 6.98 -30.35 12.25
N GLY A 26 7.71 -29.99 11.21
CA GLY A 26 8.66 -28.92 11.25
C GLY A 26 7.88 -27.63 11.42
N GLU A 27 7.77 -27.13 12.64
CA GLU A 27 7.56 -25.71 12.86
C GLU A 27 8.78 -25.01 12.28
N THR A 28 8.65 -24.44 11.09
CA THR A 28 9.59 -23.46 10.54
C THR A 28 9.33 -22.15 11.26
N GLY A 29 9.61 -22.10 12.55
CA GLY A 29 9.66 -20.86 13.30
C GLY A 29 10.80 -20.03 12.74
N GLY A 30 10.51 -18.80 12.28
CA GLY A 30 11.51 -17.83 11.89
C GLY A 30 12.44 -17.56 13.07
N SER A 31 13.70 -17.34 12.80
CA SER A 31 14.64 -16.82 13.80
C SER A 31 15.38 -15.65 13.20
N GLY A 32 15.49 -14.56 13.95
CA GLY A 32 16.16 -13.35 13.51
C GLY A 32 15.39 -12.10 13.88
N LYS A 33 16.00 -10.95 13.57
CA LYS A 33 15.47 -9.62 13.88
C LYS A 33 15.17 -8.86 12.59
N ILE A 34 13.95 -8.35 12.50
CA ILE A 34 13.47 -7.59 11.34
C ILE A 34 13.35 -6.12 11.70
N GLY A 35 13.98 -5.26 10.91
CA GLY A 35 13.82 -3.81 11.01
C GLY A 35 12.78 -3.31 10.04
N ILE A 36 11.81 -2.53 10.54
CA ILE A 36 10.74 -1.94 9.75
C ILE A 36 10.75 -0.42 9.93
N ALA A 37 10.94 0.31 8.85
CA ALA A 37 10.95 1.78 8.85
C ALA A 37 9.76 2.33 8.07
N MET A 38 8.77 2.89 8.78
CA MET A 38 7.54 3.50 8.24
C MET A 38 7.64 5.03 8.22
N PRO A 39 6.93 5.71 7.27
CA PRO A 39 7.03 7.15 7.10
C PRO A 39 6.48 7.94 8.30
N THR A 40 5.26 7.65 8.73
CA THR A 40 4.55 8.47 9.71
C THR A 40 3.32 7.76 10.28
N LYS A 41 2.90 8.18 11.47
CA LYS A 41 1.60 7.79 12.04
C LYS A 41 0.45 8.74 11.65
N SER A 42 0.76 9.89 11.05
CA SER A 42 -0.25 10.89 10.70
C SER A 42 -1.14 10.51 9.51
N LEU A 43 -0.71 9.54 8.69
CA LEU A 43 -1.53 8.91 7.66
C LEU A 43 -2.00 7.55 8.15
N GLU A 44 -3.31 7.34 8.16
CA GLU A 44 -3.96 6.18 8.77
C GLU A 44 -3.43 4.85 8.22
N ARG A 45 -3.23 4.76 6.91
CA ARG A 45 -2.77 3.52 6.28
C ARG A 45 -1.44 3.01 6.86
N TRP A 46 -0.49 3.88 7.19
CA TRP A 46 0.82 3.45 7.72
C TRP A 46 0.73 2.79 9.10
N ASN A 47 -0.29 3.16 9.90
CA ASN A 47 -0.58 2.46 11.15
C ASN A 47 -1.03 1.01 10.87
N ARG A 48 -1.87 0.82 9.85
CA ARG A 48 -2.31 -0.52 9.43
C ARG A 48 -1.14 -1.33 8.85
N ASP A 49 -0.37 -0.75 7.91
CA ASP A 49 0.80 -1.42 7.33
C ASP A 49 1.79 -1.89 8.40
N GLY A 50 2.16 -0.99 9.32
CA GLY A 50 3.07 -1.31 10.42
C GLY A 50 2.53 -2.38 11.35
N SER A 51 1.25 -2.29 11.73
CA SER A 51 0.61 -3.29 12.59
C SER A 51 0.55 -4.67 11.95
N TYR A 52 0.13 -4.76 10.70
CA TYR A 52 0.07 -6.05 10.00
C TYR A 52 1.45 -6.66 9.77
N LEU A 53 2.45 -5.86 9.40
CA LEU A 53 3.82 -6.35 9.28
C LEU A 53 4.33 -6.87 10.62
N GLN A 54 4.18 -6.08 11.69
CA GLN A 54 4.63 -6.49 13.03
C GLN A 54 3.95 -7.78 13.46
N GLU A 55 2.62 -7.88 13.35
CA GLU A 55 1.88 -9.07 13.73
C GLU A 55 2.29 -10.31 12.92
N GLN A 56 2.45 -10.18 11.60
CA GLN A 56 2.85 -11.28 10.73
C GLN A 56 4.25 -11.82 11.08
N PHE A 57 5.23 -10.92 11.26
CA PHE A 57 6.58 -11.35 11.57
C PHE A 57 6.73 -11.88 13.00
N GLU A 58 6.12 -11.25 13.99
CA GLU A 58 6.13 -11.75 15.38
C GLU A 58 5.43 -13.11 15.49
N SER A 59 4.30 -13.30 14.81
CA SER A 59 3.59 -14.59 14.76
C SER A 59 4.40 -15.69 14.09
N ALA A 60 5.28 -15.32 13.15
CA ALA A 60 6.21 -16.25 12.51
C ALA A 60 7.49 -16.50 13.35
N GLY A 61 7.64 -15.85 14.51
CA GLY A 61 8.72 -16.07 15.47
C GLY A 61 9.92 -15.12 15.35
N TYR A 62 9.81 -14.05 14.54
CA TYR A 62 10.86 -13.03 14.44
C TYR A 62 10.75 -11.99 15.56
N GLU A 63 11.88 -11.42 15.95
CA GLU A 63 11.92 -10.17 16.70
C GLU A 63 11.71 -9.01 15.72
N VAL A 64 10.80 -8.07 16.05
CA VAL A 64 10.47 -6.93 15.18
C VAL A 64 10.82 -5.62 15.86
N GLU A 65 11.54 -4.77 15.13
CA GLU A 65 11.79 -3.39 15.52
C GLU A 65 11.13 -2.45 14.50
N LEU A 66 10.02 -1.82 14.90
CA LEU A 66 9.20 -0.95 14.07
C LEU A 66 9.39 0.52 14.45
N THR A 67 9.74 1.34 13.45
CA THR A 67 9.93 2.79 13.61
C THR A 67 8.98 3.59 12.74
N TYR A 68 8.67 4.82 13.19
CA TYR A 68 7.91 5.82 12.44
C TYR A 68 8.65 7.15 12.52
N SER A 69 8.91 7.78 11.40
CA SER A 69 9.81 8.93 11.29
C SER A 69 9.10 10.28 11.10
N ASP A 70 7.78 10.35 11.38
CA ASP A 70 6.95 11.57 11.38
C ASP A 70 7.07 12.44 10.11
N ASN A 71 7.26 11.81 8.94
CA ASN A 71 7.54 12.45 7.66
C ASN A 71 8.83 13.32 7.65
N ASP A 72 9.76 13.06 8.57
CA ASP A 72 11.08 13.69 8.58
C ASP A 72 12.11 12.73 7.97
N VAL A 73 12.64 13.11 6.81
CA VAL A 73 13.64 12.30 6.07
C VAL A 73 14.92 12.09 6.89
N THR A 74 15.37 13.09 7.62
CA THR A 74 16.55 12.99 8.47
C THR A 74 16.32 12.01 9.61
N GLN A 75 15.12 12.03 10.20
CA GLN A 75 14.74 11.08 11.23
C GLN A 75 14.70 9.66 10.64
N GLN A 76 14.15 9.48 9.43
CA GLN A 76 14.11 8.14 8.80
C GLN A 76 15.51 7.59 8.51
N VAL A 77 16.44 8.42 8.06
CA VAL A 77 17.85 8.02 7.90
C VAL A 77 18.42 7.55 9.25
N ASN A 78 18.23 8.33 10.33
CA ASN A 78 18.72 7.97 11.66
C ASN A 78 18.06 6.68 12.19
N ASP A 79 16.76 6.51 11.96
CA ASP A 79 16.04 5.29 12.37
C ASP A 79 16.61 4.05 11.66
N ILE A 80 16.87 4.15 10.35
CA ILE A 80 17.48 3.05 9.57
C ILE A 80 18.91 2.79 10.04
N GLU A 81 19.73 3.84 10.31
CA GLU A 81 21.07 3.67 10.88
C GLU A 81 21.05 2.92 12.22
N ASN A 82 20.08 3.24 13.09
CA ASN A 82 19.89 2.54 14.35
C ASN A 82 19.53 1.07 14.12
N LEU A 83 18.58 0.77 13.23
CA LEU A 83 18.20 -0.61 12.89
C LEU A 83 19.40 -1.42 12.39
N ILE A 84 20.25 -0.84 11.52
CA ILE A 84 21.49 -1.48 11.05
C ILE A 84 22.45 -1.74 12.22
N SER A 85 22.62 -0.74 13.10
CA SER A 85 23.52 -0.83 14.25
C SER A 85 23.05 -1.86 15.30
N ASP A 86 21.72 -2.04 15.43
CA ASP A 86 21.09 -3.01 16.32
C ASP A 86 21.11 -4.44 15.75
N GLY A 87 21.67 -4.60 14.55
CA GLY A 87 21.96 -5.90 13.94
C GLY A 87 20.72 -6.61 13.44
N VAL A 88 19.84 -5.91 12.75
CA VAL A 88 18.71 -6.55 12.06
C VAL A 88 19.20 -7.45 10.93
N ASP A 89 18.51 -8.54 10.68
CA ASP A 89 18.85 -9.52 9.64
C ASP A 89 18.23 -9.14 8.27
N LEU A 90 17.20 -8.29 8.27
CA LEU A 90 16.55 -7.79 7.08
C LEU A 90 15.86 -6.45 7.39
N LEU A 91 15.86 -5.55 6.41
CA LEU A 91 15.17 -4.26 6.46
C LEU A 91 13.95 -4.25 5.54
N ILE A 92 12.84 -3.72 6.04
CA ILE A 92 11.64 -3.39 5.28
C ILE A 92 11.43 -1.88 5.39
N VAL A 93 11.52 -1.17 4.28
CA VAL A 93 11.52 0.29 4.28
C VAL A 93 10.45 0.84 3.36
N ALA A 94 9.52 1.62 3.92
CA ALA A 94 8.62 2.49 3.20
C ALA A 94 9.19 3.92 3.24
N ALA A 95 9.79 4.37 2.15
CA ALA A 95 10.50 5.64 2.12
C ALA A 95 9.57 6.86 2.22
N ILE A 96 9.97 7.86 3.01
CA ILE A 96 9.36 9.20 3.00
C ILE A 96 9.68 9.87 1.66
N ASP A 97 10.95 9.86 1.29
CA ASP A 97 11.50 10.37 0.03
C ASP A 97 12.32 9.25 -0.62
N GLY A 98 11.90 8.82 -1.81
CA GLY A 98 12.52 7.70 -2.52
C GLY A 98 13.97 7.93 -2.90
N GLU A 99 14.43 9.17 -3.00
CA GLU A 99 15.78 9.52 -3.46
C GLU A 99 16.77 9.81 -2.32
N SER A 100 16.29 9.94 -1.08
CA SER A 100 17.09 10.44 0.05
C SER A 100 17.75 9.35 0.90
N LEU A 101 17.54 8.07 0.62
CA LEU A 101 17.99 6.97 1.46
C LEU A 101 19.23 6.24 0.94
N THR A 102 19.82 6.68 -0.17
CA THR A 102 20.91 5.98 -0.85
C THR A 102 22.08 5.67 0.09
N THR A 103 22.61 6.67 0.80
CA THR A 103 23.79 6.50 1.63
C THR A 103 23.56 5.53 2.80
N VAL A 104 22.43 5.63 3.48
CA VAL A 104 22.14 4.76 4.63
C VAL A 104 21.88 3.31 4.17
N LEU A 105 21.26 3.13 3.00
CA LEU A 105 21.00 1.79 2.46
C LEU A 105 22.25 1.16 1.84
N ASP A 106 23.19 1.96 1.30
CA ASP A 106 24.51 1.45 0.94
C ASP A 106 25.23 0.87 2.16
N SER A 107 25.05 1.47 3.35
CA SER A 107 25.58 0.91 4.60
C SER A 107 24.92 -0.41 4.98
N ALA A 108 23.64 -0.60 4.69
CA ALA A 108 22.96 -1.89 4.88
C ALA A 108 23.54 -2.97 3.94
N ASP A 109 23.75 -2.63 2.66
CA ASP A 109 24.36 -3.52 1.67
C ASP A 109 25.79 -3.92 2.08
N GLU A 110 26.62 -2.96 2.53
CA GLU A 110 27.95 -3.23 3.06
C GLU A 110 27.94 -4.16 4.29
N ALA A 111 26.89 -4.08 5.11
CA ALA A 111 26.68 -4.96 6.26
C ALA A 111 26.09 -6.33 5.87
N GLY A 112 25.72 -6.53 4.61
CA GLY A 112 25.09 -7.75 4.10
C GLY A 112 23.64 -7.91 4.56
N ILE A 113 22.94 -6.80 4.87
CA ILE A 113 21.55 -6.79 5.30
C ILE A 113 20.66 -6.60 4.06
N PRO A 114 19.84 -7.60 3.68
CA PRO A 114 18.91 -7.46 2.56
C PRO A 114 17.84 -6.41 2.85
N VAL A 115 17.39 -5.73 1.79
CA VAL A 115 16.42 -4.63 1.87
C VAL A 115 15.23 -4.89 0.95
N ILE A 116 14.03 -4.88 1.51
CA ILE A 116 12.77 -4.85 0.78
C ILE A 116 12.24 -3.40 0.76
N SER A 117 12.11 -2.85 -0.45
CA SER A 117 11.37 -1.60 -0.67
C SER A 117 9.89 -1.91 -0.53
N TYR A 118 9.23 -1.36 0.48
CA TYR A 118 7.84 -1.65 0.80
C TYR A 118 6.93 -0.50 0.36
N ASP A 119 5.91 -0.82 -0.42
CA ASP A 119 4.89 0.07 -1.00
C ASP A 119 5.48 1.20 -1.89
N ARG A 120 6.51 1.91 -1.46
CA ARG A 120 7.17 2.99 -2.20
C ARG A 120 8.53 2.55 -2.72
N LEU A 121 8.76 2.69 -4.04
CA LEU A 121 10.05 2.32 -4.64
C LEU A 121 11.15 3.29 -4.22
N ILE A 122 12.23 2.74 -3.67
CA ILE A 122 13.43 3.48 -3.31
C ILE A 122 14.34 3.58 -4.53
N MET A 123 14.77 4.80 -4.84
CA MET A 123 15.51 5.15 -6.05
C MET A 123 17.01 5.25 -5.79
N ASN A 124 17.79 5.21 -6.88
CA ASN A 124 19.21 5.58 -6.93
C ASN A 124 20.16 4.71 -6.07
N THR A 125 19.76 3.54 -5.64
CA THR A 125 20.61 2.60 -4.89
C THR A 125 20.49 1.17 -5.41
N LYS A 126 21.59 0.40 -5.32
CA LYS A 126 21.62 -1.03 -5.63
C LYS A 126 21.31 -1.91 -4.43
N ALA A 127 21.12 -1.31 -3.28
CA ALA A 127 20.87 -2.03 -2.02
C ALA A 127 19.48 -2.66 -1.93
N ILE A 128 18.58 -2.38 -2.87
CA ILE A 128 17.23 -2.92 -2.89
C ILE A 128 17.22 -4.27 -3.58
N ASP A 129 16.81 -5.32 -2.87
CA ASP A 129 16.72 -6.67 -3.41
C ASP A 129 15.38 -6.89 -4.13
N TYR A 130 14.28 -6.43 -3.52
CA TYR A 130 12.92 -6.58 -4.04
C TYR A 130 12.06 -5.37 -3.70
N TYR A 131 10.99 -5.21 -4.48
CA TYR A 131 9.92 -4.25 -4.24
C TYR A 131 8.60 -4.99 -4.06
N VAL A 132 7.85 -4.64 -3.00
CA VAL A 132 6.49 -5.15 -2.76
C VAL A 132 5.54 -3.97 -2.73
N SER A 133 4.52 -4.00 -3.56
CA SER A 133 3.52 -2.94 -3.65
C SER A 133 2.25 -3.45 -4.35
N PHE A 134 1.38 -2.52 -4.72
CA PHE A 134 0.26 -2.75 -5.62
C PHE A 134 0.61 -2.29 -7.03
N ASP A 135 -0.21 -2.66 -8.02
CA ASP A 135 -0.10 -2.09 -9.37
C ASP A 135 -0.54 -0.62 -9.34
N ASN A 136 0.43 0.27 -9.17
CA ASN A 136 0.19 1.69 -8.93
C ASN A 136 -0.44 2.41 -10.13
N TYR A 137 -0.08 2.03 -11.36
CA TYR A 137 -0.69 2.61 -12.56
C TYR A 137 -2.16 2.18 -12.67
N THR A 138 -2.45 0.93 -12.39
CA THR A 138 -3.82 0.39 -12.38
C THR A 138 -4.71 1.06 -11.35
N VAL A 139 -4.18 1.51 -10.19
CA VAL A 139 -4.96 2.34 -9.25
C VAL A 139 -5.57 3.55 -9.95
N GLY A 140 -4.75 4.30 -10.67
CA GLY A 140 -5.23 5.47 -11.44
C GLY A 140 -6.19 5.09 -12.57
N VAL A 141 -5.91 4.01 -13.29
CA VAL A 141 -6.80 3.49 -14.34
C VAL A 141 -8.19 3.18 -13.78
N LEU A 142 -8.27 2.54 -12.62
CA LEU A 142 -9.55 2.22 -11.95
C LEU A 142 -10.32 3.50 -11.56
N GLN A 143 -9.63 4.52 -11.08
CA GLN A 143 -10.26 5.82 -10.79
C GLN A 143 -10.80 6.49 -12.06
N GLY A 144 -10.01 6.51 -13.13
CA GLY A 144 -10.44 7.05 -14.42
C GLY A 144 -11.61 6.27 -15.02
N GLN A 145 -11.57 4.94 -14.97
CA GLN A 145 -12.64 4.08 -15.47
C GLN A 145 -13.94 4.28 -14.68
N TYR A 146 -13.84 4.43 -13.35
CA TYR A 146 -15.01 4.75 -12.52
C TYR A 146 -15.71 6.05 -12.96
N VAL A 147 -14.94 7.08 -13.31
CA VAL A 147 -15.48 8.36 -13.83
C VAL A 147 -16.18 8.14 -15.17
N ILE A 148 -15.55 7.40 -16.10
CA ILE A 148 -16.11 7.07 -17.42
C ILE A 148 -17.47 6.38 -17.27
N ASP A 149 -17.50 5.34 -16.44
CA ASP A 149 -18.70 4.51 -16.27
C ASP A 149 -19.83 5.29 -15.56
N THR A 150 -19.49 6.08 -14.53
CA THR A 150 -20.47 6.84 -13.74
C THR A 150 -21.12 7.96 -14.55
N LEU A 151 -20.34 8.69 -15.36
CA LEU A 151 -20.86 9.75 -16.22
C LEU A 151 -21.40 9.23 -17.55
N GLY A 152 -21.16 7.96 -17.88
CA GLY A 152 -21.53 7.38 -19.18
C GLY A 152 -20.84 8.10 -20.33
N LEU A 153 -19.52 8.35 -20.20
CA LEU A 153 -18.77 9.08 -21.22
C LEU A 153 -18.68 8.28 -22.51
N ASP A 154 -19.01 8.92 -23.64
CA ASP A 154 -18.94 8.33 -24.98
C ASP A 154 -18.23 9.29 -25.93
N LEU A 155 -17.13 8.86 -26.52
CA LEU A 155 -16.37 9.63 -27.51
C LEU A 155 -17.16 9.95 -28.79
N ASN A 156 -18.24 9.22 -29.04
CA ASN A 156 -19.15 9.48 -30.17
C ASN A 156 -20.25 10.50 -29.83
N ASP A 157 -20.43 10.87 -28.55
CA ASP A 157 -21.39 11.88 -28.09
C ASP A 157 -20.69 13.02 -27.35
N THR A 158 -20.34 14.08 -28.09
CA THR A 158 -19.73 15.30 -27.54
C THR A 158 -20.78 16.36 -27.14
N SER A 159 -22.07 16.04 -27.12
CA SER A 159 -23.12 16.97 -26.77
C SER A 159 -23.18 17.31 -25.28
N LYS A 160 -22.64 16.42 -24.43
CA LYS A 160 -22.54 16.62 -22.99
C LYS A 160 -21.08 16.87 -22.61
N THR A 161 -20.85 17.85 -21.78
CA THR A 161 -19.52 18.19 -21.27
C THR A 161 -19.55 18.27 -19.75
N TYR A 162 -18.42 17.93 -19.13
CA TYR A 162 -18.26 17.88 -17.69
C TYR A 162 -16.96 18.58 -17.28
N ASN A 163 -16.92 19.08 -16.06
CA ASN A 163 -15.73 19.74 -15.50
C ASN A 163 -15.03 18.85 -14.48
N ILE A 164 -13.73 18.72 -14.63
CA ILE A 164 -12.87 17.88 -13.78
C ILE A 164 -11.69 18.67 -13.26
N GLU A 165 -11.33 18.43 -11.99
CA GLU A 165 -10.08 18.88 -11.39
C GLU A 165 -9.33 17.69 -10.80
N PHE A 166 -7.99 17.72 -10.91
CA PHE A 166 -7.10 16.67 -10.37
C PHE A 166 -6.42 17.14 -9.09
N THR A 167 -6.23 16.22 -8.16
CA THR A 167 -5.40 16.38 -6.95
C THR A 167 -4.54 15.14 -6.80
N ALA A 168 -3.25 15.29 -7.08
CA ALA A 168 -2.25 14.22 -7.01
C ALA A 168 -1.50 14.23 -5.67
N GLY A 169 -0.61 13.27 -5.52
CA GLY A 169 0.13 13.03 -4.30
C GLY A 169 1.47 13.74 -4.19
N ASP A 170 2.32 13.22 -3.30
CA ASP A 170 3.62 13.79 -2.95
C ASP A 170 4.64 13.58 -4.09
N PRO A 171 5.30 14.65 -4.57
CA PRO A 171 6.37 14.52 -5.56
C PRO A 171 7.59 13.70 -5.09
N ALA A 172 7.80 13.60 -3.77
CA ALA A 172 8.87 12.79 -3.19
C ALA A 172 8.54 11.28 -3.13
N ASP A 173 7.28 10.92 -3.40
CA ASP A 173 6.81 9.55 -3.52
C ASP A 173 6.82 9.12 -5.00
N ASN A 174 7.68 8.15 -5.34
CA ASN A 174 7.80 7.66 -6.72
C ASN A 174 6.50 7.02 -7.26
N ASN A 175 5.57 6.61 -6.39
CA ASN A 175 4.27 6.08 -6.80
C ASN A 175 3.31 7.17 -7.29
N ALA A 176 3.41 8.38 -6.77
CA ALA A 176 2.44 9.44 -7.04
C ALA A 176 2.24 9.76 -8.52
N PRO A 177 3.29 9.83 -9.37
CA PRO A 177 3.13 9.98 -10.81
C PRO A 177 2.39 8.81 -11.47
N PHE A 178 2.56 7.57 -10.99
CA PHE A 178 1.87 6.40 -11.56
C PHE A 178 0.36 6.48 -11.32
N PHE A 179 -0.08 6.85 -10.13
CA PHE A 179 -1.51 7.05 -9.84
C PHE A 179 -2.10 8.15 -10.73
N PHE A 180 -1.43 9.29 -10.79
CA PHE A 180 -1.87 10.40 -11.62
C PHE A 180 -1.91 10.02 -13.10
N ASN A 181 -0.85 9.45 -13.65
CA ASN A 181 -0.77 9.10 -15.06
C ASN A 181 -1.79 8.03 -15.43
N GLY A 182 -1.99 7.01 -14.59
CA GLY A 182 -3.02 6.00 -14.82
C GLY A 182 -4.42 6.61 -15.01
N ALA A 183 -4.79 7.55 -14.14
CA ALA A 183 -6.07 8.25 -14.23
C ALA A 183 -6.10 9.22 -15.42
N PHE A 184 -5.05 10.03 -15.59
CA PHE A 184 -4.99 11.04 -16.63
C PHE A 184 -4.99 10.41 -18.02
N ASP A 185 -4.19 9.38 -18.27
CA ASP A 185 -4.13 8.68 -19.55
C ASP A 185 -5.46 8.01 -19.90
N THR A 186 -6.13 7.43 -18.91
CA THR A 186 -7.46 6.83 -19.10
C THR A 186 -8.51 7.88 -19.51
N LEU A 187 -8.44 9.08 -18.93
CA LEU A 187 -9.37 10.17 -19.21
C LEU A 187 -8.96 11.07 -20.38
N LYS A 188 -7.69 11.00 -20.79
CA LYS A 188 -7.13 11.86 -21.84
C LYS A 188 -7.91 11.87 -23.15
N PRO A 189 -8.42 10.76 -23.69
CA PRO A 189 -9.25 10.80 -24.90
C PRO A 189 -10.48 11.70 -24.76
N TYR A 190 -11.11 11.73 -23.57
CA TYR A 190 -12.29 12.56 -23.30
C TYR A 190 -11.92 14.01 -23.04
N ILE A 191 -10.73 14.27 -22.49
CA ILE A 191 -10.18 15.64 -22.34
C ILE A 191 -9.85 16.20 -23.73
N ASP A 192 -9.17 15.44 -24.56
CA ASP A 192 -8.79 15.85 -25.93
C ASP A 192 -10.04 16.10 -26.82
N ALA A 193 -11.13 15.36 -26.58
CA ALA A 193 -12.39 15.53 -27.28
C ALA A 193 -13.24 16.72 -26.73
N GLY A 194 -12.81 17.36 -25.65
CA GLY A 194 -13.55 18.45 -25.00
C GLY A 194 -14.81 17.99 -24.24
N ILE A 195 -14.93 16.69 -23.98
CA ILE A 195 -16.01 16.13 -23.15
C ILE A 195 -15.72 16.38 -21.67
N LEU A 196 -14.46 16.25 -21.25
CA LEU A 196 -13.97 16.63 -19.94
C LEU A 196 -13.13 17.91 -20.04
N ASN A 197 -13.48 18.93 -19.24
CA ASN A 197 -12.80 20.21 -19.23
C ASN A 197 -12.10 20.41 -17.90
N ILE A 198 -10.80 20.68 -17.90
CA ILE A 198 -10.03 21.06 -16.72
C ILE A 198 -10.09 22.58 -16.62
N VAL A 199 -11.03 23.11 -15.83
CA VAL A 199 -11.37 24.55 -15.82
C VAL A 199 -10.21 25.39 -15.26
N SER A 200 -9.46 24.84 -14.29
CA SER A 200 -8.26 25.50 -13.76
C SER A 200 -7.11 25.56 -14.78
N GLY A 201 -7.14 24.67 -15.79
CA GLY A 201 -6.05 24.49 -16.75
C GLY A 201 -4.82 23.77 -16.15
N GLN A 202 -4.90 23.27 -14.91
CA GLN A 202 -3.82 22.52 -14.24
C GLN A 202 -3.81 21.07 -14.70
N THR A 203 -2.89 20.74 -15.59
CA THR A 203 -2.82 19.43 -16.28
C THR A 203 -1.55 18.65 -15.99
N ALA A 204 -0.50 19.30 -15.51
CA ALA A 204 0.76 18.66 -15.17
C ALA A 204 0.74 18.13 -13.75
N PHE A 205 1.43 17.00 -13.50
CA PHE A 205 1.54 16.40 -12.17
C PHE A 205 2.00 17.40 -11.11
N GLU A 206 3.03 18.20 -11.43
CA GLU A 206 3.63 19.17 -10.51
C GLU A 206 2.66 20.30 -10.12
N GLU A 207 1.68 20.63 -10.98
CA GLU A 207 0.67 21.67 -10.71
C GLU A 207 -0.42 21.18 -9.74
N VAL A 208 -0.64 19.86 -9.71
CA VAL A 208 -1.72 19.22 -8.94
C VAL A 208 -1.21 18.40 -7.76
N ALA A 209 0.12 18.36 -7.57
CA ALA A 209 0.78 17.60 -6.51
C ALA A 209 0.45 18.15 -5.11
N THR A 210 0.50 17.26 -4.12
CA THR A 210 0.25 17.57 -2.70
C THR A 210 1.43 17.04 -1.87
N ALA A 211 2.28 17.95 -1.40
CA ALA A 211 3.43 17.57 -0.59
C ALA A 211 3.00 16.78 0.66
N THR A 212 3.75 15.72 0.95
CA THR A 212 3.52 14.81 2.07
C THR A 212 2.13 14.18 2.13
N TRP A 213 1.38 14.18 1.02
CA TRP A 213 -0.01 13.70 0.96
C TRP A 213 -0.93 14.40 1.98
N ASP A 214 -0.63 15.65 2.34
CA ASP A 214 -1.24 16.36 3.44
C ASP A 214 -2.68 16.83 3.14
N THR A 215 -3.62 16.42 4.00
CA THR A 215 -5.04 16.75 3.90
C THR A 215 -5.30 18.27 3.86
N ALA A 216 -4.64 19.04 4.74
CA ALA A 216 -4.84 20.49 4.81
C ALA A 216 -4.31 21.20 3.57
N THR A 217 -3.19 20.74 3.03
CA THR A 217 -2.62 21.25 1.77
C THR A 217 -3.57 21.01 0.59
N ALA A 218 -4.15 19.81 0.48
CA ALA A 218 -5.16 19.48 -0.53
C ALA A 218 -6.42 20.33 -0.36
N MET A 219 -6.91 20.51 0.87
CA MET A 219 -8.05 21.38 1.18
C MET A 219 -7.81 22.81 0.73
N ASN A 220 -6.69 23.41 1.14
CA ASN A 220 -6.33 24.79 0.80
C ASN A 220 -6.24 25.01 -0.71
N ARG A 221 -5.62 24.06 -1.43
CA ARG A 221 -5.54 24.14 -2.90
C ARG A 221 -6.94 24.07 -3.54
N MET A 222 -7.79 23.16 -3.10
CA MET A 222 -9.15 23.06 -3.64
C MET A 222 -9.99 24.30 -3.32
N GLN A 223 -9.88 24.88 -2.13
CA GLN A 223 -10.55 26.15 -1.79
C GLN A 223 -10.13 27.27 -2.75
N ASN A 224 -8.85 27.37 -3.11
CA ASN A 224 -8.36 28.35 -4.07
C ASN A 224 -8.91 28.09 -5.48
N ILE A 225 -9.03 26.83 -5.91
CA ILE A 225 -9.64 26.47 -7.20
C ILE A 225 -11.12 26.83 -7.20
N LEU A 226 -11.86 26.48 -6.16
CA LEU A 226 -13.29 26.80 -6.05
C LEU A 226 -13.54 28.30 -6.08
N ALA A 227 -12.76 29.09 -5.36
CA ALA A 227 -12.87 30.55 -5.34
C ALA A 227 -12.52 31.20 -6.69
N SER A 228 -11.56 30.65 -7.41
CA SER A 228 -11.05 31.24 -8.65
C SER A 228 -11.88 30.85 -9.88
N TYR A 229 -12.44 29.65 -9.93
CA TYR A 229 -13.02 29.07 -11.15
C TYR A 229 -14.47 28.62 -11.01
N TYR A 230 -14.99 28.48 -9.78
CA TYR A 230 -16.32 27.92 -9.51
C TYR A 230 -17.19 28.82 -8.64
N SER A 231 -16.76 30.05 -8.34
CA SER A 231 -17.48 30.98 -7.48
C SER A 231 -18.76 31.55 -8.09
N ASP A 232 -18.92 31.48 -9.40
CA ASP A 232 -20.09 31.92 -10.15
C ASP A 232 -21.22 30.86 -10.26
N GLY A 233 -21.05 29.72 -9.62
CA GLY A 233 -21.97 28.59 -9.69
C GLY A 233 -21.70 27.61 -10.85
N THR A 234 -20.58 27.80 -11.58
CA THR A 234 -20.08 26.77 -12.51
C THR A 234 -19.98 25.42 -11.79
N GLN A 235 -20.48 24.36 -12.43
CA GLN A 235 -20.48 23.03 -11.80
C GLN A 235 -19.10 22.36 -11.92
N LEU A 236 -18.66 21.78 -10.83
CA LEU A 236 -17.57 20.81 -10.76
C LEU A 236 -18.20 19.42 -10.76
N ASP A 237 -17.93 18.60 -11.76
CA ASP A 237 -18.53 17.28 -11.89
C ASP A 237 -17.63 16.18 -11.30
N VAL A 238 -16.33 16.36 -11.39
CA VAL A 238 -15.33 15.39 -10.89
C VAL A 238 -14.18 16.10 -10.17
N ALA A 239 -13.90 15.68 -8.95
CA ALA A 239 -12.67 15.95 -8.24
C ALA A 239 -11.90 14.62 -8.12
N LEU A 240 -10.96 14.38 -9.05
CA LEU A 240 -10.18 13.17 -9.09
C LEU A 240 -8.98 13.31 -8.15
N CYS A 241 -9.07 12.65 -7.00
CA CYS A 241 -8.03 12.61 -5.98
C CYS A 241 -7.31 11.27 -6.02
N SER A 242 -5.98 11.30 -5.96
CA SER A 242 -5.17 10.09 -6.04
C SER A 242 -5.28 9.21 -4.80
N ASN A 243 -5.54 9.78 -3.61
CA ASN A 243 -5.72 9.00 -2.38
C ASN A 243 -6.75 9.60 -1.42
N ASP A 244 -7.02 8.89 -0.34
CA ASP A 244 -8.04 9.25 0.66
C ASP A 244 -7.66 10.46 1.50
N SER A 245 -6.40 10.62 1.90
CA SER A 245 -6.00 11.81 2.68
C SER A 245 -6.19 13.10 1.89
N THR A 246 -5.88 13.12 0.60
CA THR A 246 -6.15 14.27 -0.28
C THR A 246 -7.65 14.42 -0.58
N ALA A 247 -8.36 13.31 -0.80
CA ALA A 247 -9.81 13.32 -1.00
C ALA A 247 -10.58 13.86 0.21
N LEU A 248 -10.10 13.58 1.42
CA LEU A 248 -10.69 14.12 2.65
C LEU A 248 -10.60 15.64 2.67
N GLY A 249 -9.43 16.21 2.34
CA GLY A 249 -9.26 17.66 2.26
C GLY A 249 -10.12 18.30 1.17
N VAL A 250 -10.17 17.67 -0.01
CA VAL A 250 -11.02 18.12 -1.12
C VAL A 250 -12.50 18.07 -0.76
N THR A 251 -12.95 17.00 -0.10
CA THR A 251 -14.34 16.87 0.36
C THR A 251 -14.69 17.99 1.34
N GLN A 252 -13.82 18.28 2.30
CA GLN A 252 -14.02 19.39 3.26
C GLN A 252 -14.10 20.76 2.57
N ALA A 253 -13.24 21.01 1.56
CA ALA A 253 -13.29 22.24 0.79
C ALA A 253 -14.61 22.39 0.00
N ILE A 254 -15.08 21.29 -0.61
CA ILE A 254 -16.35 21.27 -1.34
C ILE A 254 -17.51 21.51 -0.38
N GLU A 255 -17.55 20.89 0.77
CA GLU A 255 -18.62 21.10 1.77
C GLU A 255 -18.68 22.54 2.28
N SER A 256 -17.51 23.23 2.42
CA SER A 256 -17.46 24.60 2.97
C SER A 256 -17.60 25.70 1.92
N ASP A 257 -17.05 25.52 0.72
CA ASP A 257 -16.80 26.62 -0.20
C ASP A 257 -17.36 26.43 -1.62
N TYR A 258 -17.89 25.25 -1.97
CA TYR A 258 -18.42 25.00 -3.31
C TYR A 258 -19.78 25.66 -3.53
N ALA A 259 -19.86 26.54 -4.53
CA ALA A 259 -21.08 27.29 -4.87
C ALA A 259 -22.03 26.55 -5.83
N GLY A 260 -21.60 25.43 -6.41
CA GLY A 260 -22.45 24.62 -7.29
C GLY A 260 -23.50 23.83 -6.52
N SER A 261 -24.47 23.27 -7.24
CA SER A 261 -25.62 22.59 -6.63
C SER A 261 -25.55 21.05 -6.69
N ASN A 262 -24.59 20.51 -7.44
CA ASN A 262 -24.34 19.06 -7.55
C ASN A 262 -23.31 18.57 -6.55
N GLN A 263 -23.36 17.26 -6.23
CA GLN A 263 -22.26 16.59 -5.55
C GLN A 263 -21.29 16.08 -6.62
N PRO A 264 -20.02 16.53 -6.64
CA PRO A 264 -19.02 16.00 -7.54
C PRO A 264 -18.72 14.53 -7.28
N ILE A 265 -18.31 13.81 -8.32
CA ILE A 265 -17.63 12.53 -8.14
C ILE A 265 -16.28 12.81 -7.47
N ILE A 266 -16.00 12.19 -6.33
CA ILE A 266 -14.74 12.29 -5.62
C ILE A 266 -14.14 10.88 -5.54
N THR A 267 -12.94 10.73 -6.07
CA THR A 267 -12.18 9.47 -6.01
C THR A 267 -11.22 9.48 -4.83
N GLY A 268 -10.74 8.31 -4.46
CA GLY A 268 -9.71 8.13 -3.43
C GLY A 268 -8.97 6.81 -3.60
N GLN A 269 -8.11 6.51 -2.65
CA GLN A 269 -7.33 5.29 -2.53
C GLN A 269 -6.95 5.11 -1.07
N ASP A 270 -6.85 3.88 -0.59
CA ASP A 270 -6.39 3.39 0.71
C ASP A 270 -7.49 2.82 1.62
N GLY A 271 -8.73 3.26 1.51
CA GLY A 271 -9.82 2.77 2.37
C GLY A 271 -9.74 3.30 3.80
N ASP A 272 -9.37 4.58 3.98
CA ASP A 272 -9.31 5.22 5.29
C ASP A 272 -10.72 5.35 5.90
N GLU A 273 -10.83 5.16 7.21
CA GLU A 273 -12.15 5.12 7.89
C GLU A 273 -12.97 6.39 7.67
N ALA A 274 -12.35 7.56 7.74
CA ALA A 274 -13.04 8.83 7.49
C ALA A 274 -13.60 8.92 6.07
N ASN A 275 -12.89 8.36 5.10
CA ASN A 275 -13.29 8.35 3.69
C ASN A 275 -14.37 7.30 3.42
N LEU A 276 -14.27 6.12 4.03
CA LEU A 276 -15.34 5.12 3.99
C LEU A 276 -16.65 5.66 4.56
N LYS A 277 -16.58 6.44 5.63
CA LYS A 277 -17.73 7.15 6.18
C LYS A 277 -18.28 8.15 5.16
N ASN A 278 -17.44 8.92 4.50
CA ASN A 278 -17.85 9.83 3.43
C ASN A 278 -18.48 9.10 2.23
N ILE A 279 -18.01 7.88 1.92
CA ILE A 279 -18.60 7.04 0.87
C ILE A 279 -20.02 6.59 1.27
N VAL A 280 -20.19 6.11 2.50
CA VAL A 280 -21.52 5.75 3.04
C VAL A 280 -22.46 6.96 3.03
N ASP A 281 -21.97 8.13 3.39
CA ASP A 281 -22.74 9.39 3.43
C ASP A 281 -22.90 10.06 2.04
N SER A 282 -22.43 9.43 0.96
CA SER A 282 -22.48 9.95 -0.43
C SER A 282 -21.72 11.26 -0.63
N LYS A 283 -20.71 11.53 0.18
CA LYS A 283 -19.84 12.71 0.07
C LYS A 283 -18.57 12.43 -0.74
N GLN A 284 -18.13 11.18 -0.77
CA GLN A 284 -17.09 10.63 -1.64
C GLN A 284 -17.69 9.46 -2.42
N SER A 285 -17.25 9.24 -3.65
CA SER A 285 -17.90 8.27 -4.54
C SER A 285 -17.31 6.88 -4.45
N MET A 286 -16.00 6.80 -4.31
CA MET A 286 -15.27 5.54 -4.29
C MET A 286 -13.89 5.71 -3.65
N THR A 287 -13.30 4.60 -3.28
CA THR A 287 -11.87 4.48 -2.99
C THR A 287 -11.30 3.24 -3.68
N VAL A 288 -10.03 3.29 -4.07
CA VAL A 288 -9.31 2.10 -4.52
C VAL A 288 -8.63 1.49 -3.30
N TYR A 289 -9.17 0.36 -2.84
CA TYR A 289 -8.67 -0.29 -1.65
C TYR A 289 -7.44 -1.15 -1.96
N LYS A 290 -6.42 -0.96 -1.15
CA LYS A 290 -5.22 -1.77 -1.13
C LYS A 290 -5.23 -2.61 0.15
N ALA A 291 -5.38 -3.93 0.00
CA ALA A 291 -5.43 -4.85 1.13
C ALA A 291 -4.04 -5.01 1.75
N VAL A 292 -3.64 -4.07 2.60
CA VAL A 292 -2.29 -4.03 3.23
C VAL A 292 -2.00 -5.25 4.10
N ALA A 293 -3.05 -5.93 4.60
CA ALA A 293 -2.88 -7.23 5.24
C ALA A 293 -2.27 -8.27 4.29
N ASN A 294 -2.69 -8.30 3.03
CA ASN A 294 -2.12 -9.17 2.01
C ASN A 294 -0.70 -8.75 1.62
N GLU A 295 -0.42 -7.46 1.56
CA GLU A 295 0.93 -6.94 1.31
C GLU A 295 1.90 -7.39 2.41
N ALA A 296 1.47 -7.40 3.67
CA ALA A 296 2.25 -7.92 4.79
C ALA A 296 2.51 -9.44 4.68
N VAL A 297 1.51 -10.22 4.23
CA VAL A 297 1.67 -11.67 4.00
C VAL A 297 2.69 -11.95 2.88
N VAL A 298 2.60 -11.23 1.77
CA VAL A 298 3.56 -11.34 0.65
C VAL A 298 4.97 -10.95 1.12
N THR A 299 5.08 -9.88 1.90
CA THR A 299 6.36 -9.40 2.42
C THR A 299 7.00 -10.40 3.38
N LEU A 300 6.21 -11.04 4.26
CA LEU A 300 6.71 -12.09 5.15
C LEU A 300 7.26 -13.29 4.35
N ALA A 301 6.52 -13.80 3.39
CA ALA A 301 6.94 -14.94 2.59
C ALA A 301 8.23 -14.63 1.80
N LEU A 302 8.30 -13.44 1.22
CA LEU A 302 9.48 -12.94 0.52
C LEU A 302 10.69 -12.83 1.46
N ALA A 303 10.52 -12.23 2.64
CA ALA A 303 11.58 -12.08 3.64
C ALA A 303 12.10 -13.46 4.11
N GLN A 304 11.20 -14.41 4.34
CA GLN A 304 11.59 -15.78 4.74
C GLN A 304 12.43 -16.47 3.66
N ALA A 305 12.04 -16.35 2.39
CA ALA A 305 12.81 -16.91 1.28
C ALA A 305 14.23 -16.28 1.20
N ILE A 306 14.31 -14.95 1.31
CA ILE A 306 15.59 -14.22 1.29
C ILE A 306 16.47 -14.67 2.47
N LEU A 307 15.95 -14.74 3.69
CA LEU A 307 16.68 -15.14 4.89
C LEU A 307 17.14 -16.62 4.84
N ASN A 308 16.42 -17.45 4.10
CA ASN A 308 16.83 -18.84 3.80
C ASN A 308 17.92 -18.93 2.70
N GLY A 309 18.35 -17.81 2.14
CA GLY A 309 19.35 -17.76 1.07
C GLY A 309 18.80 -18.09 -0.31
N GLU A 310 17.48 -18.02 -0.48
CA GLU A 310 16.80 -18.22 -1.75
C GLU A 310 16.76 -16.92 -2.58
N GLN A 311 16.54 -17.06 -3.88
CA GLN A 311 16.27 -15.94 -4.79
C GLN A 311 14.87 -16.15 -5.38
N PRO A 312 13.81 -15.76 -4.63
CA PRO A 312 12.44 -16.02 -5.06
C PRO A 312 12.10 -15.27 -6.36
N GLY A 313 11.33 -15.94 -7.19
CA GLY A 313 10.83 -15.46 -8.47
C GLY A 313 9.31 -15.63 -8.56
N GLU A 314 8.81 -15.89 -9.78
CA GLU A 314 7.38 -16.04 -10.05
C GLU A 314 6.73 -17.17 -9.23
N GLU A 315 7.49 -18.23 -8.90
CA GLU A 315 6.98 -19.38 -8.14
C GLU A 315 6.46 -19.01 -6.75
N LEU A 316 6.96 -17.92 -6.13
CA LEU A 316 6.48 -17.48 -4.82
C LEU A 316 5.02 -17.05 -4.86
N THR A 317 4.54 -16.53 -5.99
CA THR A 317 3.15 -16.05 -6.12
C THR A 317 2.11 -17.15 -5.94
N SER A 318 2.47 -18.40 -6.23
CA SER A 318 1.59 -19.55 -6.08
C SER A 318 1.25 -19.89 -4.62
N GLN A 319 1.94 -19.29 -3.65
CA GLN A 319 1.72 -19.51 -2.21
C GLN A 319 0.65 -18.59 -1.63
N PHE A 320 0.20 -17.58 -2.37
CA PHE A 320 -0.73 -16.57 -1.88
C PHE A 320 -2.17 -16.88 -2.28
N ASP A 321 -3.08 -16.64 -1.35
CA ASP A 321 -4.52 -16.69 -1.62
C ASP A 321 -5.01 -15.40 -2.32
N CYS A 322 -4.23 -14.33 -2.27
CA CYS A 322 -4.51 -13.07 -2.97
C CYS A 322 -3.88 -13.03 -4.36
N GLU A 323 -4.46 -12.23 -5.25
CA GLU A 323 -3.89 -11.98 -6.57
C GLU A 323 -2.62 -11.13 -6.45
N CYS A 324 -1.51 -11.70 -6.88
CA CYS A 324 -0.19 -11.08 -6.86
C CYS A 324 0.61 -11.47 -8.10
N ALA A 325 1.13 -10.50 -8.82
CA ALA A 325 1.97 -10.70 -10.00
C ALA A 325 3.44 -10.50 -9.65
N TYR A 326 4.33 -11.31 -10.25
CA TYR A 326 5.76 -11.07 -10.23
C TYR A 326 6.16 -10.28 -11.48
N ASP A 327 6.75 -9.10 -11.29
CA ASP A 327 7.14 -8.18 -12.36
C ASP A 327 8.64 -7.91 -12.34
N THR A 328 9.27 -8.03 -13.51
CA THR A 328 10.70 -7.76 -13.73
C THR A 328 10.94 -6.75 -14.86
N SER A 329 9.98 -5.88 -15.11
CA SER A 329 10.02 -4.96 -16.25
C SER A 329 9.58 -3.52 -15.95
N SER A 330 8.72 -3.31 -14.97
CA SER A 330 8.01 -2.03 -14.81
C SER A 330 8.72 -1.02 -13.90
N TYR A 331 9.46 -1.51 -12.90
CA TYR A 331 10.00 -0.64 -11.84
C TYR A 331 11.53 -0.53 -11.92
N ASP A 332 12.00 0.50 -12.65
CA ASP A 332 13.41 0.89 -12.71
C ASP A 332 13.69 1.96 -11.63
N ASN A 333 14.63 1.67 -10.73
CA ASN A 333 15.03 2.60 -9.68
C ASN A 333 16.25 3.46 -10.05
N ASN A 334 16.55 3.63 -11.34
CA ASN A 334 17.73 4.31 -11.91
C ASN A 334 19.05 3.52 -11.77
N THR A 335 19.05 2.37 -11.11
CA THR A 335 20.20 1.45 -11.09
C THR A 335 19.93 0.14 -11.82
N GLY A 336 18.70 -0.07 -12.22
CA GLY A 336 18.18 -1.23 -12.92
C GLY A 336 16.74 -1.55 -12.51
N ILE A 337 16.18 -2.55 -13.17
CA ILE A 337 14.84 -3.05 -12.81
C ILE A 337 14.91 -3.81 -11.50
N ILE A 338 14.03 -3.45 -10.57
CA ILE A 338 13.88 -4.12 -9.29
C ILE A 338 12.79 -5.19 -9.42
N PRO A 339 13.09 -6.47 -9.13
CA PRO A 339 12.08 -7.51 -9.10
C PRO A 339 10.97 -7.15 -8.10
N SER A 340 9.71 -7.21 -8.55
CA SER A 340 8.58 -6.66 -7.80
C SER A 340 7.47 -7.67 -7.66
N TYR A 341 6.83 -7.69 -6.49
CA TYR A 341 5.58 -8.39 -6.24
C TYR A 341 4.47 -7.36 -6.14
N LEU A 342 3.52 -7.42 -7.08
CA LEU A 342 2.48 -6.42 -7.26
C LEU A 342 1.10 -7.04 -7.01
N LEU A 343 0.45 -6.58 -5.94
CA LEU A 343 -0.91 -6.97 -5.58
C LEU A 343 -1.93 -6.20 -6.43
N THR A 344 -3.09 -6.81 -6.66
CA THR A 344 -4.18 -6.19 -7.39
C THR A 344 -5.04 -5.34 -6.45
N PRO A 345 -5.23 -4.04 -6.75
CA PRO A 345 -6.12 -3.18 -5.98
C PRO A 345 -7.60 -3.41 -6.33
N THR A 346 -8.51 -3.03 -5.43
CA THR A 346 -9.96 -3.24 -5.58
C THR A 346 -10.74 -1.93 -5.47
N VAL A 347 -11.69 -1.70 -6.38
CA VAL A 347 -12.62 -0.55 -6.30
C VAL A 347 -13.67 -0.81 -5.24
N VAL A 348 -13.80 0.13 -4.28
CA VAL A 348 -14.80 0.10 -3.21
C VAL A 348 -15.73 1.30 -3.33
N THR A 349 -17.02 1.03 -3.31
CA THR A 349 -18.11 2.00 -3.33
C THR A 349 -19.10 1.68 -2.21
N ALA A 350 -20.09 2.55 -2.00
CA ALA A 350 -21.15 2.27 -1.01
C ALA A 350 -21.86 0.92 -1.25
N ASP A 351 -21.93 0.47 -2.51
CA ASP A 351 -22.67 -0.74 -2.88
C ASP A 351 -21.92 -2.04 -2.53
N ASN A 352 -20.59 -2.02 -2.44
CA ASN A 352 -19.78 -3.22 -2.23
C ASN A 352 -18.91 -3.20 -0.97
N ILE A 353 -19.03 -2.19 -0.11
CA ILE A 353 -18.29 -2.13 1.17
C ILE A 353 -18.46 -3.42 1.98
N GLN A 354 -19.67 -3.97 2.06
CA GLN A 354 -19.93 -5.19 2.82
C GLN A 354 -19.13 -6.36 2.25
N GLU A 355 -19.20 -6.58 0.95
CA GLU A 355 -18.53 -7.69 0.27
C GLU A 355 -17.01 -7.57 0.30
N GLU A 356 -16.49 -6.38 -0.07
CA GLU A 356 -15.05 -6.19 -0.29
C GLU A 356 -14.27 -5.95 1.00
N LEU A 357 -14.89 -5.37 2.02
CA LEU A 357 -14.19 -4.96 3.24
C LEU A 357 -14.62 -5.75 4.48
N VAL A 358 -15.92 -5.98 4.67
CA VAL A 358 -16.42 -6.60 5.90
C VAL A 358 -16.41 -8.12 5.82
N ASP A 359 -16.94 -8.69 4.73
CA ASP A 359 -17.00 -10.14 4.54
C ASP A 359 -15.60 -10.75 4.35
N THR A 360 -14.65 -9.96 3.87
CA THR A 360 -13.22 -10.32 3.78
C THR A 360 -12.50 -10.30 5.12
N GLY A 361 -13.08 -9.66 6.13
CA GLY A 361 -12.50 -9.55 7.48
C GLY A 361 -11.51 -8.39 7.66
N TYR A 362 -11.28 -7.56 6.63
CA TYR A 362 -10.40 -6.39 6.75
C TYR A 362 -11.00 -5.27 7.61
N TYR A 363 -12.32 -5.19 7.63
CA TYR A 363 -13.10 -4.23 8.41
C TYR A 363 -14.23 -4.95 9.15
N THR A 364 -14.74 -4.28 10.19
CA THR A 364 -16.00 -4.64 10.84
C THR A 364 -16.99 -3.51 10.67
N MET A 365 -18.28 -3.82 10.71
CA MET A 365 -19.30 -2.76 10.71
C MET A 365 -19.51 -2.27 12.15
N GLY A 366 -19.25 -0.98 12.38
CA GLY A 366 -19.53 -0.31 13.64
C GLY A 366 -21.02 -0.24 13.95
N SER A 367 -21.37 -0.01 15.21
CA SER A 367 -22.76 0.12 15.65
C SER A 367 -23.46 1.36 15.08
N ASP A 368 -22.70 2.32 14.56
CA ASP A 368 -23.16 3.54 13.87
C ASP A 368 -23.37 3.33 12.36
N GLY A 369 -23.09 2.13 11.84
CA GLY A 369 -23.27 1.77 10.44
C GLY A 369 -22.08 2.14 9.54
N TYR A 370 -20.93 2.51 10.12
CA TYR A 370 -19.72 2.81 9.36
C TYR A 370 -18.68 1.70 9.52
N PRO A 371 -17.88 1.43 8.47
CA PRO A 371 -16.79 0.47 8.55
C PRO A 371 -15.69 0.96 9.50
N VAL A 372 -15.12 0.02 10.26
CA VAL A 372 -13.98 0.23 11.16
C VAL A 372 -12.93 -0.82 10.83
N ALA A 373 -11.70 -0.38 10.60
CA ALA A 373 -10.60 -1.28 10.27
C ALA A 373 -10.34 -2.29 11.42
N VAL A 374 -10.00 -3.52 11.04
CA VAL A 374 -9.52 -4.55 11.97
C VAL A 374 -7.99 -4.48 11.95
N GLY A 375 -7.36 -4.21 13.13
CA GLY A 375 -5.91 -4.15 13.24
C GLY A 375 -5.43 -3.23 14.31
#